data_2846b5d7404fa48bc59ca9edf1ab3378
#
_entry.id   2846b5d7404fa48bc59ca9edf1ab3378
#
_cell.length_a   1.000
_cell.length_b   1.000
_cell.length_c   1.000
_cell.angle_alpha   90.00
_cell.angle_beta   90.00
_cell.angle_gamma   90.00
#
_symmetry.space_group_name_H-M   'P 1'
#
loop_
_entity.id
_entity.type
_entity.pdbx_description
1 polymer ?
#
loop_
_entity_poly.entity_id
_entity_poly.type
_entity_poly.pdbx_seq_one_letter_code
_entity_poly.pdbx_strand_id
1 'polypeptide(L)'
;MVGVDVGATLAKLAIRWPEGHLTFDLLDALDLKTVLKRIHDLAPKEPLGLTGCGAEKLAEQIGLEHHLSLEFEAWGKGANVLLEREQDEALASYLLVSLGTGTSMLKVEGEATLRVGGTALGGGTLLGLGGALTGANDHQALCALAREGQRDQVDLLIQHVYPDGVGDLPPEASASNFGLIARKHHTQTRSTHRAEDLAASVIGLVAENVALQSCAVAQAANLSCIVYGGSALLDNPLMQVLLAGITAGSGREVILLENGSHAGAVGALEFAAR
;
A
#
# COMPACT_ATOMS: atom_id res chain seq x y z
N MET A 1 3.73 -13.12 -21.70
CA MET A 1 2.43 -13.03 -20.99
C MET A 1 2.28 -11.69 -20.29
N VAL A 2 1.06 -11.18 -20.17
CA VAL A 2 0.78 -9.89 -19.51
C VAL A 2 -0.37 -10.05 -18.53
N GLY A 3 -0.17 -9.57 -17.30
CA GLY A 3 -1.20 -9.42 -16.28
C GLY A 3 -1.46 -7.96 -16.01
N VAL A 4 -2.72 -7.58 -15.78
CA VAL A 4 -3.14 -6.19 -15.55
C VAL A 4 -4.07 -6.13 -14.35
N ASP A 5 -3.71 -5.29 -13.37
CA ASP A 5 -4.58 -4.91 -12.26
C ASP A 5 -5.04 -3.47 -12.46
N VAL A 6 -6.30 -3.29 -12.82
CA VAL A 6 -6.91 -1.97 -13.04
C VAL A 6 -7.61 -1.53 -11.75
N GLY A 7 -6.88 -0.83 -10.91
CA GLY A 7 -7.44 -0.23 -9.70
C GLY A 7 -8.23 1.05 -9.97
N ALA A 8 -8.72 1.70 -8.90
CA ALA A 8 -9.50 2.94 -9.01
C ALA A 8 -8.67 4.14 -9.50
N THR A 9 -7.36 4.17 -9.24
CA THR A 9 -6.48 5.29 -9.57
C THR A 9 -5.35 4.86 -10.51
N LEU A 10 -4.75 3.70 -10.29
CA LEU A 10 -3.59 3.20 -11.01
C LEU A 10 -3.87 1.86 -11.66
N ALA A 11 -3.41 1.69 -12.90
CA ALA A 11 -3.31 0.41 -13.59
C ALA A 11 -1.87 -0.10 -13.51
N LYS A 12 -1.69 -1.33 -13.03
CA LYS A 12 -0.40 -1.98 -12.86
C LYS A 12 -0.32 -3.14 -13.85
N LEU A 13 0.78 -3.21 -14.57
CA LEU A 13 1.05 -4.29 -15.50
C LEU A 13 2.23 -5.12 -15.00
N ALA A 14 2.08 -6.43 -15.05
CA ALA A 14 3.18 -7.39 -14.90
C ALA A 14 3.40 -8.07 -16.24
N ILE A 15 4.63 -8.03 -16.75
CA ILE A 15 5.01 -8.55 -18.05
C ILE A 15 6.03 -9.66 -17.83
N ARG A 16 5.66 -10.91 -18.18
CA ARG A 16 6.59 -12.04 -18.18
C ARG A 16 7.17 -12.23 -19.58
N TRP A 17 8.48 -12.08 -19.64
CA TRP A 17 9.24 -12.30 -20.86
C TRP A 17 9.54 -13.79 -21.08
N PRO A 18 9.90 -14.22 -22.31
CA PRO A 18 10.18 -15.63 -22.61
C PRO A 18 11.25 -16.26 -21.72
N GLU A 19 12.22 -15.46 -21.27
CA GLU A 19 13.30 -15.88 -20.36
C GLU A 19 12.85 -16.04 -18.92
N GLY A 20 11.58 -15.74 -18.60
CA GLY A 20 10.96 -15.92 -17.28
C GLY A 20 11.10 -14.73 -16.33
N HIS A 21 11.84 -13.67 -16.69
CA HIS A 21 11.90 -12.46 -15.86
C HIS A 21 10.62 -11.63 -15.96
N LEU A 22 10.31 -10.91 -14.87
CA LEU A 22 9.19 -9.98 -14.80
C LEU A 22 9.68 -8.54 -14.97
N THR A 23 8.92 -7.74 -15.71
CA THR A 23 9.00 -6.28 -15.68
C THR A 23 7.65 -5.69 -15.36
N PHE A 24 7.64 -4.45 -14.90
CA PHE A 24 6.46 -3.82 -14.33
C PHE A 24 6.25 -2.43 -14.92
N ASP A 25 4.99 -2.11 -15.25
CA ASP A 25 4.57 -0.76 -15.62
C ASP A 25 3.50 -0.26 -14.65
N LEU A 26 3.51 1.05 -14.41
CA LEU A 26 2.52 1.76 -13.60
C LEU A 26 1.93 2.90 -14.44
N LEU A 27 0.62 2.88 -14.65
CA LEU A 27 -0.09 3.82 -15.50
C LEU A 27 -1.28 4.44 -14.76
N ASP A 28 -1.78 5.58 -15.23
CA ASP A 28 -3.02 6.16 -14.74
C ASP A 28 -4.21 5.32 -15.21
N ALA A 29 -5.00 4.78 -14.28
CA ALA A 29 -6.19 3.98 -14.61
C ALA A 29 -7.32 4.84 -15.19
N LEU A 30 -7.32 6.15 -14.98
CA LEU A 30 -8.30 7.08 -15.56
C LEU A 30 -8.04 7.33 -17.05
N ASP A 31 -6.80 7.16 -17.51
CA ASP A 31 -6.43 7.18 -18.93
C ASP A 31 -6.42 5.77 -19.55
N LEU A 32 -7.61 5.19 -19.67
CA LEU A 32 -7.77 3.84 -20.22
C LEU A 32 -7.20 3.71 -21.65
N LYS A 33 -7.15 4.80 -22.42
CA LYS A 33 -6.57 4.77 -23.78
C LYS A 33 -5.07 4.49 -23.75
N THR A 34 -4.35 5.10 -22.82
CA THR A 34 -2.92 4.85 -22.63
C THR A 34 -2.68 3.41 -22.14
N VAL A 35 -3.52 2.89 -21.25
CA VAL A 35 -3.45 1.49 -20.80
C VAL A 35 -3.67 0.53 -21.98
N LEU A 36 -4.73 0.72 -22.76
CA LEU A 36 -5.02 -0.08 -23.96
C LEU A 36 -3.88 -0.04 -24.96
N LYS A 37 -3.38 1.17 -25.27
CA LYS A 37 -2.25 1.35 -26.19
C LYS A 37 -1.03 0.57 -25.71
N ARG A 38 -0.68 0.69 -24.43
CA ARG A 38 0.48 -0.01 -23.86
C ARG A 38 0.36 -1.53 -23.98
N ILE A 39 -0.82 -2.09 -23.71
CA ILE A 39 -1.07 -3.52 -23.85
C ILE A 39 -0.93 -3.95 -25.33
N HIS A 40 -1.49 -3.20 -26.27
CA HIS A 40 -1.35 -3.50 -27.69
C HIS A 40 0.09 -3.38 -28.18
N ASP A 41 0.86 -2.40 -27.70
CA ASP A 41 2.28 -2.23 -28.04
C ASP A 41 3.14 -3.42 -27.56
N LEU A 42 2.74 -4.10 -26.47
CA LEU A 42 3.37 -5.33 -26.00
C LEU A 42 3.07 -6.55 -26.90
N ALA A 43 2.03 -6.47 -27.74
CA ALA A 43 1.59 -7.50 -28.66
C ALA A 43 1.58 -8.91 -28.04
N PRO A 44 0.85 -9.14 -26.94
CA PRO A 44 0.85 -10.41 -26.23
C PRO A 44 0.34 -11.53 -27.15
N LYS A 45 1.06 -12.66 -27.17
CA LYS A 45 0.70 -13.85 -27.98
C LYS A 45 -0.21 -14.81 -27.21
N GLU A 46 -0.34 -14.60 -25.92
CA GLU A 46 -1.07 -15.45 -24.97
C GLU A 46 -2.19 -14.63 -24.35
N PRO A 47 -3.24 -15.28 -23.79
CA PRO A 47 -4.32 -14.57 -23.14
C PRO A 47 -3.82 -13.61 -22.04
N LEU A 48 -4.51 -12.49 -21.91
CA LEU A 48 -4.23 -11.51 -20.84
C LEU A 48 -4.85 -11.97 -19.52
N GLY A 49 -4.14 -11.78 -18.42
CA GLY A 49 -4.74 -11.84 -17.08
C GLY A 49 -5.26 -10.45 -16.69
N LEU A 50 -6.53 -10.34 -16.31
CA LEU A 50 -7.14 -9.09 -15.90
C LEU A 50 -7.74 -9.20 -14.50
N THR A 51 -7.53 -8.17 -13.68
CA THR A 51 -8.12 -8.05 -12.34
C THR A 51 -8.31 -6.60 -11.93
N GLY A 52 -8.91 -6.38 -10.76
CA GLY A 52 -9.17 -5.06 -10.21
C GLY A 52 -10.54 -4.49 -10.62
N CYS A 53 -10.96 -3.41 -9.97
CA CYS A 53 -12.30 -2.82 -10.14
C CYS A 53 -12.58 -2.28 -11.55
N GLY A 54 -11.56 -1.99 -12.35
CA GLY A 54 -11.68 -1.53 -13.74
C GLY A 54 -11.50 -2.62 -14.79
N ALA A 55 -11.29 -3.89 -14.39
CA ALA A 55 -10.95 -4.98 -15.30
C ALA A 55 -12.03 -5.27 -16.33
N GLU A 56 -13.30 -5.30 -15.94
CA GLU A 56 -14.43 -5.54 -16.85
C GLU A 56 -14.49 -4.47 -17.95
N LYS A 57 -14.34 -3.19 -17.58
CA LYS A 57 -14.35 -2.08 -18.53
C LYS A 57 -13.17 -2.16 -19.51
N LEU A 58 -12.00 -2.62 -19.06
CA LEU A 58 -10.86 -2.87 -19.91
C LEU A 58 -11.14 -4.05 -20.86
N ALA A 59 -11.70 -5.15 -20.34
CA ALA A 59 -12.04 -6.35 -21.10
C ALA A 59 -12.99 -6.07 -22.28
N GLU A 60 -13.99 -5.22 -22.08
CA GLU A 60 -14.94 -4.79 -23.12
C GLU A 60 -14.27 -4.07 -24.31
N GLN A 61 -13.10 -3.47 -24.11
CA GLN A 61 -12.44 -2.59 -25.09
C GLN A 61 -11.16 -3.17 -25.67
N ILE A 62 -10.54 -4.15 -24.98
CA ILE A 62 -9.20 -4.63 -25.35
C ILE A 62 -9.15 -5.42 -26.66
N GLY A 63 -10.23 -6.13 -27.01
CA GLY A 63 -10.29 -6.95 -28.24
C GLY A 63 -9.29 -8.10 -28.30
N LEU A 64 -8.69 -8.50 -27.19
CA LEU A 64 -7.74 -9.61 -27.07
C LEU A 64 -8.34 -10.70 -26.18
N GLU A 65 -7.89 -11.95 -26.36
CA GLU A 65 -8.24 -13.04 -25.47
C GLU A 65 -7.75 -12.73 -24.04
N HIS A 66 -8.62 -12.93 -23.05
CA HIS A 66 -8.31 -12.59 -21.67
C HIS A 66 -9.00 -13.51 -20.67
N HIS A 67 -8.43 -13.56 -19.46
CA HIS A 67 -8.97 -14.21 -18.28
C HIS A 67 -9.23 -13.18 -17.20
N LEU A 68 -10.46 -13.09 -16.70
CA LEU A 68 -10.83 -12.25 -15.55
C LEU A 68 -10.69 -13.06 -14.27
N SER A 69 -9.96 -12.49 -13.30
CA SER A 69 -9.78 -13.07 -11.97
C SER A 69 -10.30 -12.14 -10.87
N LEU A 70 -10.73 -12.72 -9.75
CA LEU A 70 -11.15 -11.95 -8.58
C LEU A 70 -9.95 -11.21 -7.97
N GLU A 71 -10.14 -9.95 -7.63
CA GLU A 71 -9.07 -9.04 -7.18
C GLU A 71 -8.30 -9.61 -5.98
N PHE A 72 -8.99 -10.09 -4.95
CA PHE A 72 -8.32 -10.58 -3.74
C PHE A 72 -7.58 -11.89 -3.97
N GLU A 73 -8.12 -12.78 -4.80
CA GLU A 73 -7.45 -14.02 -5.19
C GLU A 73 -6.17 -13.72 -6.00
N ALA A 74 -6.26 -12.77 -6.95
CA ALA A 74 -5.11 -12.32 -7.72
C ALA A 74 -4.04 -11.69 -6.82
N TRP A 75 -4.43 -10.87 -5.84
CA TRP A 75 -3.49 -10.29 -4.88
C TRP A 75 -2.76 -11.36 -4.06
N GLY A 76 -3.48 -12.35 -3.50
CA GLY A 76 -2.86 -13.44 -2.74
C GLY A 76 -1.93 -14.30 -3.60
N LYS A 77 -2.39 -14.70 -4.80
CA LYS A 77 -1.57 -15.48 -5.74
C LYS A 77 -0.29 -14.75 -6.14
N GLY A 78 -0.42 -13.47 -6.52
CA GLY A 78 0.73 -12.68 -6.92
C GLY A 78 1.69 -12.38 -5.77
N ALA A 79 1.19 -12.18 -4.55
CA ALA A 79 2.04 -12.04 -3.37
C ALA A 79 2.88 -13.31 -3.11
N ASN A 80 2.28 -14.51 -3.21
CA ASN A 80 3.01 -15.77 -3.11
C ASN A 80 4.15 -15.83 -4.14
N VAL A 81 3.86 -15.54 -5.41
CA VAL A 81 4.87 -15.56 -6.49
C VAL A 81 6.00 -14.57 -6.25
N LEU A 82 5.70 -13.38 -5.74
CA LEU A 82 6.73 -12.38 -5.42
C LEU A 82 7.55 -12.81 -4.21
N LEU A 83 6.92 -13.32 -3.16
CA LEU A 83 7.61 -13.83 -1.96
C LEU A 83 8.54 -14.99 -2.29
N GLU A 84 8.13 -15.94 -3.14
CA GLU A 84 8.97 -17.06 -3.59
C GLU A 84 10.25 -16.63 -4.32
N ARG A 85 10.26 -15.40 -4.84
CA ARG A 85 11.45 -14.81 -5.50
C ARG A 85 12.38 -14.09 -4.54
N GLU A 86 11.86 -13.67 -3.38
CA GLU A 86 12.59 -12.87 -2.38
C GLU A 86 13.06 -13.71 -1.20
N GLN A 87 12.41 -14.86 -0.97
CA GLN A 87 12.61 -15.68 0.21
C GLN A 87 13.00 -17.12 -0.18
N ASP A 88 13.89 -17.71 0.60
CA ASP A 88 14.30 -19.11 0.40
C ASP A 88 13.20 -20.11 0.80
N GLU A 89 12.28 -19.71 1.67
CA GLU A 89 11.19 -20.55 2.18
C GLU A 89 9.81 -19.92 1.93
N ALA A 90 8.87 -20.73 1.46
CA ALA A 90 7.48 -20.29 1.28
C ALA A 90 6.79 -20.09 2.63
N LEU A 91 6.07 -18.99 2.80
CA LEU A 91 5.25 -18.73 3.98
C LEU A 91 3.99 -19.59 3.94
N ALA A 92 3.74 -20.38 4.99
CA ALA A 92 2.55 -21.22 5.08
C ALA A 92 1.26 -20.38 5.20
N SER A 93 1.32 -19.29 5.98
CA SER A 93 0.21 -18.33 6.13
C SER A 93 0.72 -16.97 6.60
N TYR A 94 0.06 -15.90 6.15
CA TYR A 94 0.40 -14.52 6.52
C TYR A 94 -0.80 -13.58 6.32
N LEU A 95 -0.72 -12.38 6.90
CA LEU A 95 -1.63 -11.28 6.60
C LEU A 95 -1.03 -10.44 5.48
N LEU A 96 -1.64 -10.46 4.29
CA LEU A 96 -1.30 -9.54 3.20
C LEU A 96 -2.09 -8.23 3.40
N VAL A 97 -1.37 -7.13 3.52
CA VAL A 97 -1.92 -5.79 3.65
C VAL A 97 -1.66 -5.02 2.37
N SER A 98 -2.70 -4.84 1.57
CA SER A 98 -2.65 -4.13 0.28
C SER A 98 -3.02 -2.67 0.48
N LEU A 99 -2.02 -1.77 0.42
CA LEU A 99 -2.17 -0.32 0.53
C LEU A 99 -2.32 0.32 -0.86
N GLY A 100 -3.56 0.32 -1.38
CA GLY A 100 -3.95 1.02 -2.60
C GLY A 100 -4.61 2.37 -2.30
N THR A 101 -5.71 2.71 -2.98
CA THR A 101 -6.53 3.90 -2.69
C THR A 101 -7.06 3.87 -1.25
N GLY A 102 -7.57 2.73 -0.81
CA GLY A 102 -7.77 2.36 0.60
C GLY A 102 -6.84 1.21 0.95
N THR A 103 -7.10 0.51 2.06
CA THR A 103 -6.31 -0.64 2.50
C THR A 103 -7.20 -1.87 2.68
N SER A 104 -6.82 -2.98 2.07
CA SER A 104 -7.42 -4.30 2.27
C SER A 104 -6.48 -5.20 3.05
N MET A 105 -7.04 -6.01 3.94
CA MET A 105 -6.31 -6.98 4.76
C MET A 105 -6.81 -8.38 4.42
N LEU A 106 -5.91 -9.21 3.89
CA LEU A 106 -6.21 -10.53 3.33
C LEU A 106 -5.43 -11.58 4.12
N LYS A 107 -6.12 -12.57 4.66
CA LYS A 107 -5.47 -13.79 5.13
C LYS A 107 -5.12 -14.62 3.90
N VAL A 108 -3.84 -14.92 3.73
CA VAL A 108 -3.33 -15.85 2.71
C VAL A 108 -2.87 -17.12 3.42
N GLU A 109 -3.32 -18.28 2.95
CA GLU A 109 -2.99 -19.59 3.49
C GLU A 109 -2.85 -20.58 2.33
N GLY A 110 -1.60 -20.84 1.94
CA GLY A 110 -1.30 -21.53 0.68
C GLY A 110 -1.91 -20.80 -0.53
N GLU A 111 -2.75 -21.48 -1.30
CA GLU A 111 -3.45 -20.88 -2.47
C GLU A 111 -4.75 -20.13 -2.08
N ALA A 112 -5.21 -20.26 -0.84
CA ALA A 112 -6.46 -19.63 -0.39
C ALA A 112 -6.23 -18.20 0.07
N THR A 113 -7.10 -17.30 -0.36
CA THR A 113 -7.08 -15.88 0.03
C THR A 113 -8.45 -15.47 0.51
N LEU A 114 -8.52 -14.91 1.72
CA LEU A 114 -9.76 -14.45 2.34
C LEU A 114 -9.60 -13.02 2.84
N ARG A 115 -10.50 -12.12 2.45
CA ARG A 115 -10.54 -10.78 3.03
C ARG A 115 -11.02 -10.83 4.49
N VAL A 116 -10.17 -10.41 5.42
CA VAL A 116 -10.42 -10.45 6.87
C VAL A 116 -10.54 -9.06 7.50
N GLY A 117 -10.24 -8.01 6.76
CA GLY A 117 -10.35 -6.63 7.25
C GLY A 117 -10.04 -5.60 6.18
N GLY A 118 -9.88 -4.36 6.63
CA GLY A 118 -9.49 -3.22 5.81
C GLY A 118 -9.91 -1.90 6.42
N THR A 119 -9.41 -0.81 5.83
CA THR A 119 -9.73 0.56 6.25
C THR A 119 -9.80 1.48 5.04
N ALA A 120 -10.55 2.57 5.16
CA ALA A 120 -10.57 3.64 4.16
C ALA A 120 -9.28 4.48 4.13
N LEU A 121 -8.38 4.30 5.12
CA LEU A 121 -7.07 4.94 5.10
C LEU A 121 -6.16 4.27 4.08
N GLY A 122 -5.54 5.06 3.22
CA GLY A 122 -4.64 4.58 2.16
C GLY A 122 -4.15 5.72 1.28
N GLY A 123 -3.73 5.41 0.06
CA GLY A 123 -3.23 6.38 -0.91
C GLY A 123 -4.21 7.50 -1.23
N GLY A 124 -5.51 7.21 -1.27
CA GLY A 124 -6.53 8.25 -1.44
C GLY A 124 -6.55 9.25 -0.30
N THR A 125 -6.38 8.79 0.95
CA THR A 125 -6.26 9.67 2.13
C THR A 125 -4.97 10.48 2.07
N LEU A 126 -3.85 9.85 1.70
CA LEU A 126 -2.57 10.55 1.55
C LEU A 126 -2.69 11.70 0.56
N LEU A 127 -3.24 11.45 -0.63
CA LEU A 127 -3.36 12.47 -1.68
C LEU A 127 -4.42 13.53 -1.34
N GLY A 128 -5.59 13.10 -0.86
CA GLY A 128 -6.68 14.02 -0.56
C GLY A 128 -6.36 14.95 0.62
N LEU A 129 -5.99 14.36 1.76
CA LEU A 129 -5.66 15.13 2.96
C LEU A 129 -4.30 15.83 2.83
N GLY A 130 -3.29 15.13 2.32
CA GLY A 130 -1.97 15.69 2.08
C GLY A 130 -2.03 16.87 1.13
N GLY A 131 -2.69 16.74 -0.03
CA GLY A 131 -2.88 17.81 -1.00
C GLY A 131 -3.61 19.01 -0.40
N ALA A 132 -4.69 18.78 0.35
CA ALA A 132 -5.47 19.85 1.00
C ALA A 132 -4.66 20.64 2.03
N LEU A 133 -3.76 19.99 2.76
CA LEU A 133 -2.96 20.62 3.82
C LEU A 133 -1.65 21.23 3.31
N THR A 134 -1.04 20.65 2.28
CA THR A 134 0.33 21.01 1.86
C THR A 134 0.39 21.63 0.46
N GLY A 135 -0.65 21.44 -0.35
CA GLY A 135 -0.65 21.82 -1.76
C GLY A 135 0.09 20.81 -2.67
N ALA A 136 0.51 19.65 -2.15
CA ALA A 136 1.11 18.60 -2.97
C ALA A 136 0.11 18.06 -3.99
N ASN A 137 0.52 17.97 -5.27
CA ASN A 137 -0.38 17.61 -6.36
C ASN A 137 -0.39 16.10 -6.66
N ASP A 138 0.60 15.37 -6.17
CA ASP A 138 0.77 13.95 -6.41
C ASP A 138 1.50 13.24 -5.25
N HIS A 139 1.58 11.91 -5.34
CA HIS A 139 2.22 11.08 -4.33
C HIS A 139 3.70 11.40 -4.16
N GLN A 140 4.43 11.61 -5.25
CA GLN A 140 5.86 11.87 -5.22
C GLN A 140 6.16 13.21 -4.53
N ALA A 141 5.40 14.26 -4.86
CA ALA A 141 5.52 15.56 -4.21
C ALA A 141 5.23 15.49 -2.71
N LEU A 142 4.18 14.75 -2.30
CA LEU A 142 3.87 14.55 -0.90
C LEU A 142 4.99 13.81 -0.15
N CYS A 143 5.51 12.72 -0.73
CA CYS A 143 6.61 11.97 -0.13
C CYS A 143 7.91 12.79 -0.06
N ALA A 144 8.18 13.64 -1.07
CA ALA A 144 9.33 14.54 -1.06
C ALA A 144 9.25 15.55 0.08
N LEU A 145 8.09 16.19 0.30
CA LEU A 145 7.87 17.07 1.44
C LEU A 145 8.06 16.32 2.77
N ALA A 146 7.47 15.15 2.90
CA ALA A 146 7.50 14.39 4.15
C ALA A 146 8.92 13.96 4.57
N ARG A 147 9.85 13.78 3.63
CA ARG A 147 11.26 13.46 3.92
C ARG A 147 11.97 14.57 4.69
N GLU A 148 11.55 15.82 4.51
CA GLU A 148 12.12 17.01 5.15
C GLU A 148 11.31 17.45 6.38
N GLY A 149 10.22 16.72 6.68
CA GLY A 149 9.27 17.08 7.74
C GLY A 149 9.60 16.45 9.09
N GLN A 150 9.16 17.14 10.15
CA GLN A 150 9.29 16.72 11.53
C GLN A 150 7.89 16.58 12.14
N ARG A 151 7.47 15.34 12.40
CA ARG A 151 6.14 15.02 12.94
C ARG A 151 5.88 15.59 14.33
N ASP A 152 6.92 15.69 15.16
CA ASP A 152 6.87 16.25 16.51
C ASP A 152 6.51 17.74 16.56
N GLN A 153 6.49 18.43 15.42
CA GLN A 153 6.01 19.81 15.28
C GLN A 153 4.49 19.89 15.10
N VAL A 154 3.84 18.78 14.79
CA VAL A 154 2.41 18.67 14.43
C VAL A 154 1.69 17.64 15.32
N ASP A 155 2.29 16.46 15.49
CA ASP A 155 1.75 15.37 16.28
C ASP A 155 2.07 15.55 17.76
N LEU A 156 1.11 15.21 18.64
CA LEU A 156 1.34 15.10 20.06
C LEU A 156 1.91 13.71 20.34
N LEU A 157 3.18 13.65 20.73
CA LEU A 157 3.86 12.38 21.03
C LEU A 157 3.70 11.99 22.51
N ILE A 158 3.97 10.73 22.83
CA ILE A 158 3.91 10.20 24.19
C ILE A 158 4.81 11.02 25.13
N GLN A 159 6.04 11.34 24.74
CA GLN A 159 6.96 12.17 25.52
C GLN A 159 6.43 13.58 25.86
N HIS A 160 5.52 14.12 25.05
CA HIS A 160 4.90 15.44 25.32
C HIS A 160 3.81 15.37 26.39
N VAL A 161 3.28 14.18 26.66
CA VAL A 161 2.22 13.93 27.66
C VAL A 161 2.77 13.31 28.92
N TYR A 162 3.74 12.40 28.74
CA TYR A 162 4.39 11.64 29.79
C TYR A 162 5.91 11.80 29.70
N PRO A 163 6.50 12.92 30.21
CA PRO A 163 7.95 13.16 30.10
C PRO A 163 8.81 12.07 30.77
N ASP A 164 8.26 11.46 31.83
CA ASP A 164 8.93 10.39 32.60
C ASP A 164 8.64 8.98 32.05
N GLY A 165 7.95 8.89 30.89
CA GLY A 165 7.52 7.64 30.29
C GLY A 165 6.18 7.12 30.82
N VAL A 166 5.58 6.15 30.10
CA VAL A 166 4.35 5.45 30.53
C VAL A 166 4.34 4.03 29.99
N GLY A 167 4.48 3.05 30.88
CA GLY A 167 4.56 1.63 30.49
C GLY A 167 5.68 1.38 29.47
N ASP A 168 5.41 0.50 28.50
CA ASP A 168 6.36 0.14 27.43
C ASP A 168 6.15 0.95 26.13
N LEU A 169 5.43 2.09 26.20
CA LEU A 169 5.17 2.91 25.02
C LEU A 169 6.43 3.70 24.62
N PRO A 170 6.85 3.63 23.34
CA PRO A 170 7.96 4.44 22.86
C PRO A 170 7.67 5.94 23.01
N PRO A 171 8.64 6.74 23.46
CA PRO A 171 8.47 8.20 23.60
C PRO A 171 8.04 8.90 22.30
N GLU A 172 8.48 8.37 21.17
CA GLU A 172 8.22 8.87 19.80
C GLU A 172 6.85 8.44 19.26
N ALA A 173 6.16 7.52 19.93
CA ALA A 173 4.83 7.10 19.49
C ALA A 173 3.84 8.25 19.57
N SER A 174 2.90 8.31 18.64
CA SER A 174 1.85 9.33 18.63
C SER A 174 0.83 9.06 19.73
N ALA A 175 0.70 10.01 20.66
CA ALA A 175 -0.45 10.07 21.56
C ALA A 175 -1.68 10.61 20.84
N SER A 176 -1.48 11.56 19.90
CA SER A 176 -2.55 12.10 19.06
C SER A 176 -1.96 12.68 17.77
N ASN A 177 -2.31 12.11 16.64
CA ASN A 177 -1.95 12.69 15.35
C ASN A 177 -2.59 14.10 15.24
N PHE A 178 -1.82 15.08 14.76
CA PHE A 178 -2.20 16.50 14.71
C PHE A 178 -2.53 17.15 16.06
N GLY A 179 -2.25 16.49 17.18
CA GLY A 179 -2.66 16.94 18.52
C GLY A 179 -1.97 18.22 18.98
N LEU A 180 -0.73 18.52 18.55
CA LEU A 180 -0.06 19.78 18.87
C LEU A 180 -0.71 20.99 18.22
N ILE A 181 -1.30 20.85 17.03
CA ILE A 181 -2.06 21.92 16.39
C ILE A 181 -3.24 22.33 17.29
N ALA A 182 -3.99 21.35 17.80
CA ALA A 182 -5.12 21.62 18.69
C ALA A 182 -4.68 22.33 20.00
N ARG A 183 -3.55 21.94 20.60
CA ARG A 183 -3.00 22.60 21.79
C ARG A 183 -2.62 24.05 21.51
N LYS A 184 -1.97 24.34 20.39
CA LYS A 184 -1.54 25.71 20.02
C LYS A 184 -2.72 26.65 19.74
N HIS A 185 -3.83 26.14 19.21
CA HIS A 185 -5.05 26.94 19.03
C HIS A 185 -5.63 27.50 20.33
N HIS A 186 -5.48 26.80 21.45
CA HIS A 186 -5.93 27.29 22.78
C HIS A 186 -5.07 28.43 23.32
N THR A 187 -3.85 28.65 22.81
CA THR A 187 -2.92 29.72 23.26
C THR A 187 -2.94 30.96 22.38
N GLN A 188 -3.92 31.10 21.45
CA GLN A 188 -4.11 32.24 20.51
C GLN A 188 -2.94 32.55 19.56
N THR A 189 -1.94 31.69 19.47
CA THR A 189 -0.84 31.87 18.52
C THR A 189 -1.18 31.14 17.24
N ARG A 190 -1.54 31.85 16.18
CA ARG A 190 -1.62 31.29 14.82
C ARG A 190 -0.20 30.89 14.39
N SER A 191 0.17 29.64 14.62
CA SER A 191 1.40 29.10 14.05
C SER A 191 1.09 28.60 12.63
N THR A 192 1.82 29.11 11.65
CA THR A 192 1.87 28.49 10.33
C THR A 192 2.73 27.24 10.45
N HIS A 193 2.15 26.08 10.18
CA HIS A 193 2.91 24.82 10.12
C HIS A 193 3.57 24.70 8.76
N ARG A 194 4.77 24.15 8.70
CA ARG A 194 5.47 23.89 7.46
C ARG A 194 4.73 22.79 6.68
N ALA A 195 4.70 22.89 5.36
CA ALA A 195 4.09 21.88 4.51
C ALA A 195 4.76 20.50 4.69
N GLU A 196 6.07 20.50 4.92
CA GLU A 196 6.88 19.31 5.17
C GLU A 196 6.43 18.56 6.43
N ASP A 197 6.22 19.30 7.54
CA ASP A 197 5.81 18.74 8.82
C ASP A 197 4.37 18.17 8.74
N LEU A 198 3.48 18.89 8.05
CA LEU A 198 2.12 18.43 7.77
C LEU A 198 2.12 17.18 6.89
N ALA A 199 2.95 17.13 5.84
CA ALA A 199 3.09 15.97 4.97
C ALA A 199 3.55 14.74 5.75
N ALA A 200 4.59 14.89 6.59
CA ALA A 200 5.09 13.81 7.42
C ALA A 200 4.02 13.30 8.41
N SER A 201 3.22 14.20 9.01
CA SER A 201 2.14 13.82 9.92
C SER A 201 0.96 13.15 9.22
N VAL A 202 0.61 13.53 7.98
CA VAL A 202 -0.41 12.82 7.19
C VAL A 202 0.04 11.40 6.88
N ILE A 203 1.31 11.21 6.47
CA ILE A 203 1.85 9.86 6.24
C ILE A 203 1.85 9.07 7.55
N GLY A 204 2.28 9.68 8.66
CA GLY A 204 2.26 9.08 9.98
C GLY A 204 0.87 8.62 10.41
N LEU A 205 -0.14 9.49 10.26
CA LEU A 205 -1.54 9.17 10.56
C LEU A 205 -1.99 7.89 9.83
N VAL A 206 -1.73 7.80 8.53
CA VAL A 206 -2.14 6.63 7.75
C VAL A 206 -1.34 5.40 8.13
N ALA A 207 -0.01 5.51 8.19
CA ALA A 207 0.88 4.38 8.46
C ALA A 207 0.64 3.77 9.85
N GLU A 208 0.57 4.58 10.90
CA GLU A 208 0.34 4.12 12.27
C GLU A 208 -1.00 3.39 12.41
N ASN A 209 -2.08 3.98 11.88
CA ASN A 209 -3.39 3.38 11.99
C ASN A 209 -3.51 2.09 11.16
N VAL A 210 -2.91 2.03 9.98
CA VAL A 210 -2.85 0.79 9.18
C VAL A 210 -2.05 -0.28 9.91
N ALA A 211 -0.87 0.06 10.47
CA ALA A 211 -0.04 -0.90 11.20
C ALA A 211 -0.76 -1.46 12.43
N LEU A 212 -1.33 -0.59 13.27
CA LEU A 212 -2.06 -1.01 14.48
C LEU A 212 -3.26 -1.90 14.15
N GLN A 213 -4.04 -1.54 13.12
CA GLN A 213 -5.15 -2.38 12.66
C GLN A 213 -4.66 -3.71 12.10
N SER A 214 -3.57 -3.71 11.32
CA SER A 214 -2.98 -4.93 10.78
C SER A 214 -2.51 -5.88 11.87
N CYS A 215 -1.86 -5.35 12.92
CA CYS A 215 -1.45 -6.12 14.09
C CYS A 215 -2.64 -6.74 14.83
N ALA A 216 -3.72 -5.97 15.04
CA ALA A 216 -4.94 -6.45 15.68
C ALA A 216 -5.64 -7.55 14.84
N VAL A 217 -5.73 -7.37 13.52
CA VAL A 217 -6.32 -8.36 12.60
C VAL A 217 -5.45 -9.62 12.54
N ALA A 218 -4.12 -9.49 12.46
CA ALA A 218 -3.19 -10.62 12.48
C ALA A 218 -3.32 -11.41 13.79
N GLN A 219 -3.47 -10.72 14.93
CA GLN A 219 -3.70 -11.36 16.22
C GLN A 219 -5.01 -12.14 16.24
N ALA A 220 -6.10 -11.54 15.77
CA ALA A 220 -7.41 -12.21 15.72
C ALA A 220 -7.42 -13.42 14.77
N ALA A 221 -6.61 -13.38 13.71
CA ALA A 221 -6.46 -14.44 12.73
C ALA A 221 -5.37 -15.48 13.08
N ASN A 222 -4.68 -15.34 14.23
CA ASN A 222 -3.53 -16.15 14.67
C ASN A 222 -2.40 -16.19 13.64
N LEU A 223 -2.05 -15.06 13.05
CA LEU A 223 -0.97 -14.91 12.08
C LEU A 223 0.25 -14.24 12.74
N SER A 224 1.44 -14.80 12.51
CA SER A 224 2.70 -14.28 13.04
C SER A 224 3.40 -13.31 12.09
N CYS A 225 3.12 -13.40 10.79
CA CYS A 225 3.75 -12.60 9.75
C CYS A 225 2.75 -11.63 9.09
N ILE A 226 3.18 -10.39 8.84
CA ILE A 226 2.45 -9.38 8.08
C ILE A 226 3.29 -8.96 6.87
N VAL A 227 2.71 -9.09 5.69
CA VAL A 227 3.31 -8.72 4.41
C VAL A 227 2.61 -7.47 3.90
N TYR A 228 3.35 -6.39 3.73
CA TYR A 228 2.83 -5.12 3.20
C TYR A 228 3.16 -4.97 1.73
N GLY A 229 2.16 -4.63 0.92
CA GLY A 229 2.30 -4.30 -0.50
C GLY A 229 1.36 -3.15 -0.89
N GLY A 230 1.51 -2.67 -2.11
CA GLY A 230 0.63 -1.63 -2.65
C GLY A 230 1.33 -0.34 -3.02
N SER A 231 0.65 0.46 -3.85
CA SER A 231 1.24 1.67 -4.44
C SER A 231 1.48 2.81 -3.46
N ALA A 232 0.83 2.83 -2.30
CA ALA A 232 1.08 3.84 -1.27
C ALA A 232 2.48 3.72 -0.62
N LEU A 233 3.15 2.56 -0.80
CA LEU A 233 4.52 2.32 -0.31
C LEU A 233 5.61 2.80 -1.28
N LEU A 234 5.26 3.06 -2.55
CA LEU A 234 6.23 3.47 -3.57
C LEU A 234 6.85 4.82 -3.17
N ASP A 235 8.19 4.87 -3.17
CA ASP A 235 8.97 6.06 -2.83
C ASP A 235 8.60 6.71 -1.48
N ASN A 236 8.02 5.95 -0.55
CA ASN A 236 7.53 6.41 0.74
C ASN A 236 8.25 5.76 1.93
N PRO A 237 9.55 6.09 2.15
CA PRO A 237 10.36 5.46 3.19
C PRO A 237 9.81 5.72 4.61
N LEU A 238 9.18 6.87 4.86
CA LEU A 238 8.58 7.17 6.16
C LEU A 238 7.45 6.17 6.49
N MET A 239 6.57 5.90 5.52
CA MET A 239 5.51 4.91 5.69
C MET A 239 6.08 3.52 5.92
N GLN A 240 7.08 3.11 5.12
CA GLN A 240 7.73 1.81 5.24
C GLN A 240 8.34 1.61 6.63
N VAL A 241 9.07 2.61 7.12
CA VAL A 241 9.70 2.56 8.47
C VAL A 241 8.65 2.46 9.58
N LEU A 242 7.56 3.23 9.50
CA LEU A 242 6.51 3.21 10.51
C LEU A 242 5.75 1.87 10.52
N LEU A 243 5.37 1.36 9.34
CA LEU A 243 4.72 0.05 9.22
C LEU A 243 5.61 -1.06 9.79
N ALA A 244 6.88 -1.08 9.39
CA ALA A 244 7.84 -2.09 9.85
C ALA A 244 8.09 -1.99 11.37
N GLY A 245 8.34 -0.79 11.87
CA GLY A 245 8.67 -0.56 13.29
C GLY A 245 7.51 -0.94 14.22
N ILE A 246 6.28 -0.52 13.92
CA ILE A 246 5.10 -0.84 14.75
C ILE A 246 4.79 -2.33 14.68
N THR A 247 4.89 -2.95 13.51
CA THR A 247 4.66 -4.39 13.36
C THR A 247 5.67 -5.21 14.13
N ALA A 248 6.96 -4.91 13.98
CA ALA A 248 8.02 -5.58 14.73
C ALA A 248 7.89 -5.35 16.24
N GLY A 249 7.58 -4.13 16.66
CA GLY A 249 7.31 -3.77 18.07
C GLY A 249 6.12 -4.54 18.67
N SER A 250 5.18 -5.01 17.84
CA SER A 250 4.08 -5.89 18.26
C SER A 250 4.48 -7.38 18.37
N GLY A 251 5.74 -7.70 18.15
CA GLY A 251 6.27 -9.07 18.17
C GLY A 251 5.94 -9.91 16.94
N ARG A 252 5.64 -9.28 15.80
CA ARG A 252 5.33 -9.96 14.54
C ARG A 252 6.45 -9.79 13.54
N GLU A 253 6.60 -10.79 12.71
CA GLU A 253 7.42 -10.70 11.51
C GLU A 253 6.79 -9.73 10.51
N VAL A 254 7.64 -8.93 9.86
CA VAL A 254 7.21 -7.94 8.87
C VAL A 254 8.00 -8.09 7.58
N ILE A 255 7.28 -8.11 6.47
CA ILE A 255 7.87 -8.12 5.12
C ILE A 255 7.29 -6.95 4.34
N LEU A 256 8.17 -6.12 3.80
CA LEU A 256 7.81 -5.10 2.81
C LEU A 256 8.06 -5.73 1.44
N LEU A 257 7.00 -6.17 0.78
CA LEU A 257 7.06 -6.96 -0.45
C LEU A 257 7.62 -6.12 -1.60
N GLU A 258 8.77 -6.53 -2.14
CA GLU A 258 9.35 -5.90 -3.32
C GLU A 258 8.41 -6.04 -4.51
N ASN A 259 8.23 -4.97 -5.28
CA ASN A 259 7.22 -4.92 -6.34
C ASN A 259 5.79 -5.26 -5.90
N GLY A 260 5.51 -5.23 -4.60
CA GLY A 260 4.20 -5.54 -4.00
C GLY A 260 3.04 -4.68 -4.51
N SER A 261 3.31 -3.53 -5.12
CA SER A 261 2.31 -2.73 -5.83
C SER A 261 1.70 -3.46 -7.04
N HIS A 262 2.41 -4.45 -7.60
CA HIS A 262 2.03 -5.21 -8.78
C HIS A 262 1.53 -6.62 -8.45
N ALA A 263 1.36 -6.97 -7.18
CA ALA A 263 0.92 -8.32 -6.79
C ALA A 263 -0.38 -8.74 -7.48
N GLY A 264 -1.38 -7.85 -7.58
CA GLY A 264 -2.61 -8.12 -8.32
C GLY A 264 -2.37 -8.47 -9.78
N ALA A 265 -1.51 -7.70 -10.46
CA ALA A 265 -1.16 -7.94 -11.87
C ALA A 265 -0.38 -9.25 -12.05
N VAL A 266 0.54 -9.57 -11.14
CA VAL A 266 1.27 -10.85 -11.15
C VAL A 266 0.30 -12.02 -10.97
N GLY A 267 -0.63 -11.93 -10.01
CA GLY A 267 -1.63 -12.97 -9.80
C GLY A 267 -2.57 -13.15 -10.99
N ALA A 268 -3.03 -12.06 -11.59
CA ALA A 268 -3.85 -12.13 -12.80
C ALA A 268 -3.11 -12.83 -13.95
N LEU A 269 -1.81 -12.52 -14.13
CA LEU A 269 -0.95 -13.19 -15.09
C LEU A 269 -0.86 -14.70 -14.82
N GLU A 270 -0.72 -15.12 -13.55
CA GLU A 270 -0.66 -16.55 -13.18
C GLU A 270 -1.98 -17.28 -13.45
N PHE A 271 -3.11 -16.63 -13.27
CA PHE A 271 -4.42 -17.22 -13.58
C PHE A 271 -4.63 -17.39 -15.10
N ALA A 272 -4.11 -16.50 -15.92
CA ALA A 272 -4.16 -16.61 -17.38
C ALA A 272 -3.17 -17.65 -17.95
N ALA A 273 -2.16 -18.05 -17.18
CA ALA A 273 -1.17 -19.06 -17.56
C ALA A 273 -1.67 -20.51 -17.42
N ARG A 274 -2.83 -20.71 -16.80
CA ARG A 274 -3.44 -22.04 -16.60
C ARG A 274 -4.35 -22.41 -17.76
#